data_5ad39b2743638824f9ea31f72d3012be
#
_entry.id   5ad39b2743638824f9ea31f72d3012be
#
_cell.length_a   1.000
_cell.length_b   1.000
_cell.length_c   1.000
_cell.angle_alpha   90.00
_cell.angle_beta   90.00
_cell.angle_gamma   90.00
#
_symmetry.space_group_name_H-M   'P 1'
#
loop_
_entity.id
_entity.type
_entity.pdbx_description
1 polymer ?
#
loop_
_entity_poly.entity_id
_entity_poly.type
_entity_poly.pdbx_seq_one_letter_code
_entity_poly.pdbx_strand_id
1 'polypeptide(L)'
;MLFGIAWLRKAIWRYAGLKAMHDETAIYAHEVALLESRSERNAGFAVAFQGVFVEGLEVAVIVVTFAASRAEGLLWAAAGAAAAFVVVAVLALALRKPFARVPENAMKGLVGVMLLSLGTFWIGEGLGLAWWAGDVTLFQIAGIYTALAAGTIALRRSMATA
;
A
#
# COMPACT_ATOMS: atom_id res chain seq x y z
N MET A 1 9.68 -1.79 -6.00
CA MET A 1 10.65 -0.80 -5.49
C MET A 1 10.42 0.63 -6.02
N LEU A 2 10.30 0.88 -7.33
CA LEU A 2 10.18 2.24 -7.88
C LEU A 2 9.00 3.05 -7.29
N PHE A 3 7.82 2.44 -7.15
CA PHE A 3 6.68 3.06 -6.47
C PHE A 3 6.95 3.36 -5.00
N GLY A 4 7.62 2.44 -4.29
CA GLY A 4 8.01 2.64 -2.89
C GLY A 4 8.91 3.86 -2.72
N ILE A 5 9.94 4.00 -3.58
CA ILE A 5 10.83 5.18 -3.60
C ILE A 5 10.03 6.45 -3.85
N ALA A 6 9.15 6.45 -4.87
CA ALA A 6 8.37 7.62 -5.24
C ALA A 6 7.42 8.06 -4.11
N TRP A 7 6.76 7.11 -3.45
CA TRP A 7 5.83 7.38 -2.38
C TRP A 7 6.52 7.81 -1.09
N LEU A 8 7.60 7.12 -0.69
CA LEU A 8 8.37 7.49 0.48
C LEU A 8 9.00 8.88 0.32
N ARG A 9 9.56 9.19 -0.86
CA ARG A 9 10.08 10.53 -1.17
C ARG A 9 9.01 11.61 -1.03
N LYS A 10 7.81 11.37 -1.57
CA LYS A 10 6.69 12.31 -1.44
C LYS A 10 6.30 12.54 0.02
N ALA A 11 6.22 11.48 0.81
CA ALA A 11 5.93 11.57 2.23
C ALA A 11 7.00 12.38 2.98
N ILE A 12 8.29 12.05 2.76
CA ILE A 12 9.42 12.77 3.38
C ILE A 12 9.36 14.27 3.06
N TRP A 13 9.17 14.65 1.79
CA TRP A 13 9.15 16.06 1.39
C TRP A 13 7.98 16.84 2.02
N ARG A 14 6.82 16.21 2.17
CA ARG A 14 5.67 16.83 2.82
C ARG A 14 5.86 16.96 4.32
N TYR A 15 6.35 15.91 4.99
CA TYR A 15 6.66 15.96 6.41
C TYR A 15 7.84 16.89 6.74
N ALA A 16 8.77 17.09 5.81
CA ALA A 16 9.86 18.05 5.95
C ALA A 16 9.42 19.50 5.69
N GLY A 17 8.16 19.75 5.30
CA GLY A 17 7.67 21.09 4.99
C GLY A 17 8.11 21.64 3.61
N LEU A 18 8.78 20.83 2.80
CA LEU A 18 9.27 21.22 1.48
C LEU A 18 8.17 21.20 0.40
N LYS A 19 7.05 20.58 0.70
CA LYS A 19 5.88 20.51 -0.17
C LYS A 19 4.61 20.63 0.65
N ALA A 20 3.61 21.35 0.13
CA ALA A 20 2.30 21.47 0.77
C ALA A 20 1.70 20.09 1.06
N MET A 21 1.04 19.95 2.21
CA MET A 21 0.27 18.77 2.54
C MET A 21 -0.84 18.62 1.51
N HIS A 22 -1.06 17.39 1.06
CA HIS A 22 -2.10 17.10 0.08
C HIS A 22 -3.46 17.11 0.78
N ASP A 23 -4.37 17.92 0.31
CA ASP A 23 -5.75 17.95 0.79
C ASP A 23 -6.60 17.03 -0.09
N GLU A 24 -6.63 15.75 0.26
CA GLU A 24 -7.42 14.73 -0.44
C GLU A 24 -8.91 15.05 -0.37
N THR A 25 -9.36 15.68 0.72
CA THR A 25 -10.78 16.00 0.90
C THR A 25 -11.23 17.01 -0.14
N ALA A 26 -10.41 18.03 -0.40
CA ALA A 26 -10.68 19.02 -1.44
C ALA A 26 -10.63 18.43 -2.85
N ILE A 27 -9.65 17.55 -3.13
CA ILE A 27 -9.53 16.88 -4.43
C ILE A 27 -10.70 15.92 -4.66
N TYR A 28 -11.03 15.10 -3.65
CA TYR A 28 -12.17 14.19 -3.73
C TYR A 28 -13.48 14.94 -3.95
N ALA A 29 -13.72 16.03 -3.21
CA ALA A 29 -14.90 16.88 -3.39
C ALA A 29 -14.97 17.48 -4.80
N HIS A 30 -13.83 17.92 -5.34
CA HIS A 30 -13.76 18.44 -6.70
C HIS A 30 -14.02 17.36 -7.76
N GLU A 31 -13.44 16.15 -7.61
CA GLU A 31 -13.68 15.03 -8.53
C GLU A 31 -15.14 14.56 -8.48
N VAL A 32 -15.73 14.45 -7.28
CA VAL A 32 -17.15 14.12 -7.11
C VAL A 32 -18.03 15.17 -7.81
N ALA A 33 -17.77 16.45 -7.61
CA ALA A 33 -18.51 17.52 -8.26
C ALA A 33 -18.40 17.49 -9.80
N LEU A 34 -17.22 17.13 -10.33
CA LEU A 34 -17.03 16.93 -11.77
C LEU A 34 -17.80 15.72 -12.32
N LEU A 35 -17.84 14.62 -11.58
CA LEU A 35 -18.60 13.42 -11.95
C LEU A 35 -20.11 13.67 -11.89
N GLU A 36 -20.59 14.40 -10.88
CA GLU A 36 -21.99 14.80 -10.76
C GLU A 36 -22.42 15.74 -11.91
N SER A 37 -21.54 16.66 -12.30
CA SER A 37 -21.83 17.62 -13.39
C SER A 37 -21.90 16.98 -14.77
N ARG A 38 -21.24 15.83 -14.97
CA ARG A 38 -21.18 15.11 -16.27
C ARG A 38 -22.33 14.15 -16.51
N SER A 39 -23.29 14.02 -15.60
CA SER A 39 -24.42 13.05 -15.73
C SER A 39 -24.00 11.59 -16.04
N GLU A 40 -22.75 11.24 -15.81
CA GLU A 40 -22.20 9.92 -16.09
C GLU A 40 -22.26 9.03 -14.82
N ARG A 41 -23.48 8.66 -14.45
CA ARG A 41 -23.72 7.70 -13.35
C ARG A 41 -22.92 6.39 -13.51
N ASN A 42 -22.51 6.07 -14.73
CA ASN A 42 -21.75 4.87 -15.06
C ASN A 42 -20.23 5.04 -14.93
N ALA A 43 -19.69 6.26 -14.93
CA ALA A 43 -18.24 6.46 -14.83
C ALA A 43 -17.68 6.03 -13.49
N GLY A 44 -18.35 6.38 -12.39
CA GLY A 44 -17.95 5.94 -11.04
C GLY A 44 -18.00 4.41 -10.89
N PHE A 45 -19.04 3.78 -11.45
CA PHE A 45 -19.14 2.32 -11.46
C PHE A 45 -18.01 1.69 -12.30
N ALA A 46 -17.72 2.22 -13.49
CA ALA A 46 -16.66 1.69 -14.35
C ALA A 46 -15.27 1.76 -13.69
N VAL A 47 -14.94 2.88 -13.02
CA VAL A 47 -13.67 3.04 -12.30
C VAL A 47 -13.59 2.07 -11.12
N ALA A 48 -14.65 1.97 -10.32
CA ALA A 48 -14.71 1.04 -9.19
C ALA A 48 -14.62 -0.42 -9.66
N PHE A 49 -15.35 -0.76 -10.72
CA PHE A 49 -15.32 -2.11 -11.30
C PHE A 49 -13.92 -2.46 -11.82
N GLN A 50 -13.27 -1.54 -12.55
CA GLN A 50 -11.92 -1.76 -13.06
C GLN A 50 -10.91 -2.01 -11.92
N GLY A 51 -10.97 -1.23 -10.84
CA GLY A 51 -10.13 -1.44 -9.66
C GLY A 51 -10.34 -2.82 -9.05
N VAL A 52 -11.59 -3.16 -8.72
CA VAL A 52 -11.95 -4.47 -8.13
C VAL A 52 -11.59 -5.64 -9.06
N PHE A 53 -11.74 -5.46 -10.37
CA PHE A 53 -11.42 -6.50 -11.34
C PHE A 53 -9.91 -6.78 -11.40
N VAL A 54 -9.06 -5.75 -11.41
CA VAL A 54 -7.59 -5.91 -11.41
C VAL A 54 -7.13 -6.58 -10.13
N GLU A 55 -7.58 -6.10 -8.96
CA GLU A 55 -7.28 -6.71 -7.65
C GLU A 55 -7.77 -8.17 -7.58
N GLY A 56 -8.97 -8.44 -8.12
CA GLY A 56 -9.53 -9.78 -8.18
C GLY A 56 -8.72 -10.74 -9.04
N LEU A 57 -8.13 -10.27 -10.14
CA LEU A 57 -7.21 -11.06 -10.96
C LEU A 57 -5.93 -11.43 -10.20
N GLU A 58 -5.36 -10.52 -9.42
CA GLU A 58 -4.20 -10.82 -8.58
C GLU A 58 -4.52 -11.93 -7.57
N VAL A 59 -5.65 -11.81 -6.87
CA VAL A 59 -6.12 -12.86 -5.94
C VAL A 59 -6.33 -14.20 -6.66
N ALA A 60 -6.93 -14.19 -7.87
CA ALA A 60 -7.15 -15.41 -8.65
C ALA A 60 -5.83 -16.09 -9.02
N VAL A 61 -4.81 -15.32 -9.43
CA VAL A 61 -3.46 -15.85 -9.73
C VAL A 61 -2.84 -16.48 -8.48
N ILE A 62 -2.94 -15.85 -7.32
CA ILE A 62 -2.44 -16.38 -6.06
C ILE A 62 -3.14 -17.71 -5.72
N VAL A 63 -4.49 -17.74 -5.79
CA VAL A 63 -5.29 -18.94 -5.49
C VAL A 63 -4.90 -20.09 -6.43
N VAL A 64 -4.77 -19.83 -7.74
CA VAL A 64 -4.37 -20.84 -8.73
C VAL A 64 -2.95 -21.35 -8.47
N THR A 65 -2.02 -20.45 -8.12
CA THR A 65 -0.64 -20.82 -7.81
C THR A 65 -0.56 -21.74 -6.58
N PHE A 66 -1.28 -21.43 -5.52
CA PHE A 66 -1.36 -22.30 -4.35
C PHE A 66 -2.08 -23.62 -4.64
N ALA A 67 -3.12 -23.58 -5.48
CA ALA A 67 -3.87 -24.77 -5.89
C ALA A 67 -2.98 -25.77 -6.65
N ALA A 68 -2.08 -25.27 -7.49
CA ALA A 68 -1.17 -26.11 -8.29
C ALA A 68 -0.16 -26.91 -7.45
N SER A 69 0.02 -26.55 -6.18
CA SER A 69 1.04 -27.16 -5.31
C SER A 69 0.64 -28.51 -4.70
N ARG A 70 -0.66 -28.90 -4.75
CA ARG A 70 -1.19 -30.14 -4.10
C ARG A 70 -2.38 -30.71 -4.86
N ALA A 71 -2.61 -32.03 -4.74
CA ALA A 71 -3.71 -32.75 -5.44
C ALA A 71 -5.12 -32.21 -5.10
N GLU A 72 -5.36 -31.76 -3.87
CA GLU A 72 -6.61 -31.11 -3.45
C GLU A 72 -6.45 -29.60 -3.21
N GLY A 73 -5.39 -29.01 -3.82
CA GLY A 73 -4.98 -27.63 -3.53
C GLY A 73 -6.03 -26.59 -3.87
N LEU A 74 -6.85 -26.82 -4.91
CA LEU A 74 -7.88 -25.86 -5.33
C LEU A 74 -8.95 -25.65 -4.26
N LEU A 75 -9.43 -26.73 -3.64
CA LEU A 75 -10.46 -26.63 -2.60
C LEU A 75 -9.93 -25.85 -1.38
N TRP A 76 -8.73 -26.19 -0.92
CA TRP A 76 -8.13 -25.52 0.24
C TRP A 76 -7.74 -24.08 -0.06
N ALA A 77 -7.21 -23.80 -1.24
CA ALA A 77 -6.88 -22.43 -1.66
C ALA A 77 -8.16 -21.57 -1.80
N ALA A 78 -9.22 -22.10 -2.39
CA ALA A 78 -10.50 -21.40 -2.51
C ALA A 78 -11.16 -21.17 -1.15
N ALA A 79 -11.14 -22.17 -0.26
CA ALA A 79 -11.66 -22.02 1.10
C ALA A 79 -10.87 -20.97 1.89
N GLY A 80 -9.55 -20.97 1.79
CA GLY A 80 -8.67 -19.96 2.39
C GLY A 80 -8.94 -18.55 1.85
N ALA A 81 -9.10 -18.40 0.55
CA ALA A 81 -9.44 -17.13 -0.07
C ALA A 81 -10.82 -16.62 0.37
N ALA A 82 -11.82 -17.50 0.44
CA ALA A 82 -13.15 -17.14 0.93
C ALA A 82 -13.11 -16.72 2.41
N ALA A 83 -12.40 -17.45 3.25
CA ALA A 83 -12.21 -17.08 4.65
C ALA A 83 -11.50 -15.74 4.80
N ALA A 84 -10.42 -15.52 4.05
CA ALA A 84 -9.69 -14.24 4.03
C ALA A 84 -10.60 -13.10 3.58
N PHE A 85 -11.41 -13.30 2.55
CA PHE A 85 -12.37 -12.30 2.07
C PHE A 85 -13.36 -11.89 3.18
N VAL A 86 -13.93 -12.86 3.90
CA VAL A 86 -14.84 -12.58 5.01
C VAL A 86 -14.16 -11.80 6.12
N VAL A 87 -12.95 -12.21 6.52
CA VAL A 87 -12.17 -11.53 7.56
C VAL A 87 -11.87 -10.09 7.14
N VAL A 88 -11.38 -9.88 5.91
CA VAL A 88 -11.05 -8.54 5.40
C VAL A 88 -12.31 -7.68 5.29
N ALA A 89 -13.44 -8.23 4.82
CA ALA A 89 -14.70 -7.49 4.74
C ALA A 89 -15.19 -7.03 6.13
N VAL A 90 -15.13 -7.91 7.13
CA VAL A 90 -15.49 -7.57 8.52
C VAL A 90 -14.55 -6.49 9.07
N LEU A 91 -13.24 -6.63 8.87
CA LEU A 91 -12.25 -5.64 9.30
C LEU A 91 -12.45 -4.31 8.59
N ALA A 92 -12.71 -4.31 7.29
CA ALA A 92 -12.97 -3.09 6.53
C ALA A 92 -14.19 -2.35 7.04
N LEU A 93 -15.29 -3.05 7.35
CA LEU A 93 -16.50 -2.45 7.94
C LEU A 93 -16.24 -1.92 9.35
N ALA A 94 -15.51 -2.65 10.19
CA ALA A 94 -15.19 -2.25 11.54
C ALA A 94 -14.24 -1.06 11.59
N LEU A 95 -13.24 -1.04 10.70
CA LEU A 95 -12.16 -0.06 10.67
C LEU A 95 -12.41 1.13 9.73
N ARG A 96 -13.52 1.16 9.00
CA ARG A 96 -13.81 2.23 8.02
C ARG A 96 -13.71 3.64 8.61
N LYS A 97 -14.21 3.84 9.83
CA LYS A 97 -14.17 5.16 10.51
C LYS A 97 -12.76 5.55 10.96
N PRO A 98 -11.98 4.68 11.63
CA PRO A 98 -10.57 4.95 11.92
C PRO A 98 -9.75 5.21 10.66
N PHE A 99 -9.91 4.40 9.61
CA PHE A 99 -9.15 4.56 8.35
C PHE A 99 -9.42 5.89 7.66
N ALA A 100 -10.67 6.37 7.68
CA ALA A 100 -11.02 7.68 7.12
C ALA A 100 -10.31 8.86 7.81
N ARG A 101 -9.73 8.64 9.00
CA ARG A 101 -8.98 9.65 9.76
C ARG A 101 -7.47 9.57 9.55
N VAL A 102 -6.98 8.52 8.87
CA VAL A 102 -5.53 8.35 8.64
C VAL A 102 -5.09 9.35 7.58
N PRO A 103 -4.12 10.22 7.89
CA PRO A 103 -3.62 11.17 6.90
C PRO A 103 -2.98 10.44 5.71
N GLU A 104 -3.30 10.85 4.50
CA GLU A 104 -2.77 10.26 3.26
C GLU A 104 -1.23 10.19 3.26
N ASN A 105 -0.58 11.22 3.82
CA ASN A 105 0.88 11.24 3.87
C ASN A 105 1.46 10.15 4.77
N ALA A 106 0.77 9.79 5.87
CA ALA A 106 1.16 8.66 6.70
C ALA A 106 0.99 7.33 5.96
N MET A 107 -0.12 7.19 5.22
CA MET A 107 -0.36 6.02 4.36
C MET A 107 0.73 5.90 3.29
N LYS A 108 1.05 6.99 2.58
CA LYS A 108 2.13 6.99 1.57
C LYS A 108 3.50 6.66 2.19
N GLY A 109 3.78 7.15 3.39
CA GLY A 109 4.99 6.81 4.11
C GLY A 109 5.06 5.33 4.47
N LEU A 110 4.01 4.81 5.09
CA LEU A 110 3.90 3.41 5.49
C LEU A 110 4.03 2.46 4.30
N VAL A 111 3.18 2.65 3.27
CA VAL A 111 3.20 1.81 2.07
C VAL A 111 4.53 1.95 1.33
N GLY A 112 5.12 3.15 1.29
CA GLY A 112 6.44 3.38 0.72
C GLY A 112 7.52 2.54 1.40
N VAL A 113 7.55 2.51 2.73
CA VAL A 113 8.47 1.67 3.52
C VAL A 113 8.20 0.18 3.25
N MET A 114 6.94 -0.25 3.26
CA MET A 114 6.59 -1.66 3.01
C MET A 114 7.06 -2.12 1.62
N LEU A 115 6.77 -1.35 0.57
CA LEU A 115 7.16 -1.69 -0.81
C LEU A 115 8.68 -1.70 -1.01
N LEU A 116 9.41 -0.80 -0.33
CA LEU A 116 10.87 -0.81 -0.36
C LEU A 116 11.43 -2.02 0.37
N SER A 117 10.88 -2.35 1.53
CA SER A 117 11.36 -3.46 2.34
C SER A 117 11.15 -4.80 1.63
N LEU A 118 9.93 -5.05 1.14
CA LEU A 118 9.60 -6.25 0.35
C LEU A 118 10.45 -6.33 -0.92
N GLY A 119 10.57 -5.21 -1.64
CA GLY A 119 11.37 -5.18 -2.86
C GLY A 119 12.85 -5.45 -2.61
N THR A 120 13.44 -4.91 -1.54
CA THR A 120 14.83 -5.15 -1.16
C THR A 120 15.03 -6.61 -0.73
N PHE A 121 14.12 -7.13 0.08
CA PHE A 121 14.16 -8.51 0.57
C PHE A 121 14.13 -9.50 -0.60
N TRP A 122 13.14 -9.41 -1.49
CA TRP A 122 13.02 -10.34 -2.61
C TRP A 122 14.10 -10.18 -3.69
N ILE A 123 14.59 -8.96 -3.92
CA ILE A 123 15.75 -8.78 -4.82
C ILE A 123 16.97 -9.46 -4.23
N GLY A 124 17.20 -9.34 -2.92
CA GLY A 124 18.28 -10.03 -2.25
C GLY A 124 18.18 -11.55 -2.42
N GLU A 125 17.01 -12.13 -2.16
CA GLU A 125 16.78 -13.57 -2.37
C GLU A 125 16.97 -13.98 -3.82
N GLY A 126 16.44 -13.20 -4.75
CA GLY A 126 16.63 -13.46 -6.19
C GLY A 126 18.08 -13.39 -6.66
N LEU A 127 18.94 -12.65 -5.95
CA LEU A 127 20.38 -12.59 -6.16
C LEU A 127 21.15 -13.68 -5.38
N GLY A 128 20.44 -14.54 -4.66
CA GLY A 128 21.05 -15.65 -3.91
C GLY A 128 21.55 -15.26 -2.52
N LEU A 129 21.15 -14.10 -1.96
CA LEU A 129 21.47 -13.72 -0.59
C LEU A 129 20.64 -14.58 0.38
N ALA A 130 21.34 -15.29 1.26
CA ALA A 130 20.72 -15.95 2.40
C ALA A 130 20.63 -14.96 3.57
N TRP A 131 19.43 -14.52 3.89
CA TRP A 131 19.22 -13.63 5.01
C TRP A 131 19.47 -14.36 6.34
N TRP A 132 20.35 -13.82 7.18
CA TRP A 132 20.78 -14.44 8.43
C TRP A 132 19.62 -14.69 9.42
N ALA A 133 18.58 -13.86 9.40
CA ALA A 133 17.39 -14.00 10.24
C ALA A 133 16.16 -14.51 9.46
N GLY A 134 16.33 -15.04 8.24
CA GLY A 134 15.23 -15.45 7.38
C GLY A 134 14.21 -14.33 7.17
N ASP A 135 12.91 -14.64 7.24
CA ASP A 135 11.82 -13.70 7.01
C ASP A 135 11.79 -12.54 8.03
N VAL A 136 12.39 -12.70 9.21
CA VAL A 136 12.48 -11.62 10.22
C VAL A 136 13.31 -10.44 9.71
N THR A 137 14.24 -10.68 8.78
CA THR A 137 15.05 -9.63 8.13
C THR A 137 14.18 -8.58 7.45
N LEU A 138 12.98 -8.94 6.98
CA LEU A 138 12.03 -8.00 6.40
C LEU A 138 11.70 -6.86 7.37
N PHE A 139 11.43 -7.17 8.64
CA PHE A 139 11.13 -6.16 9.67
C PHE A 139 12.35 -5.30 9.99
N GLN A 140 13.56 -5.86 9.93
CA GLN A 140 14.80 -5.11 10.13
C GLN A 140 15.02 -4.11 9.00
N ILE A 141 14.81 -4.52 7.75
CA ILE A 141 14.89 -3.65 6.57
C ILE A 141 13.84 -2.53 6.69
N ALA A 142 12.61 -2.86 7.10
CA ALA A 142 11.55 -1.87 7.34
C ALA A 142 11.94 -0.86 8.44
N GLY A 143 12.54 -1.32 9.51
CA GLY A 143 13.08 -0.47 10.58
C GLY A 143 14.16 0.49 10.07
N ILE A 144 15.09 0.01 9.24
CA ILE A 144 16.14 0.82 8.62
C ILE A 144 15.53 1.91 7.74
N TYR A 145 14.61 1.57 6.82
CA TYR A 145 13.97 2.55 5.96
C TYR A 145 13.16 3.58 6.75
N THR A 146 12.48 3.16 7.82
CA THR A 146 11.76 4.05 8.72
C THR A 146 12.71 5.03 9.43
N ALA A 147 13.82 4.52 9.96
CA ALA A 147 14.83 5.34 10.62
C ALA A 147 15.49 6.35 9.66
N LEU A 148 15.81 5.92 8.43
CA LEU A 148 16.36 6.80 7.39
C LEU A 148 15.35 7.89 6.99
N ALA A 149 14.07 7.54 6.86
CA ALA A 149 13.03 8.51 6.55
C ALA A 149 12.87 9.53 7.69
N ALA A 150 12.78 9.07 8.93
CA ALA A 150 12.68 9.95 10.11
C ALA A 150 13.89 10.86 10.27
N GLY A 151 15.09 10.31 10.12
CA GLY A 151 16.36 11.08 10.16
C GLY A 151 16.42 12.15 9.07
N THR A 152 16.01 11.81 7.84
CA THR A 152 15.96 12.77 6.72
C THR A 152 14.96 13.89 6.99
N ILE A 153 13.79 13.58 7.55
CA ILE A 153 12.77 14.58 7.91
C ILE A 153 13.32 15.51 8.99
N ALA A 154 13.93 14.95 10.06
CA ALA A 154 14.48 15.73 11.16
C ALA A 154 15.59 16.69 10.67
N LEU A 155 16.54 16.18 9.86
CA LEU A 155 17.63 16.97 9.29
C LEU A 155 17.09 18.12 8.42
N ARG A 156 16.11 17.85 7.56
CA ARG A 156 15.53 18.90 6.69
C ARG A 156 14.78 19.96 7.47
N ARG A 157 14.09 19.57 8.55
CA ARG A 157 13.41 20.54 9.43
C ARG A 157 14.41 21.44 10.15
N SER A 158 15.50 20.89 10.66
CA SER A 158 16.53 21.69 11.35
C SER A 158 17.22 22.70 10.42
N MET A 159 17.41 22.33 9.14
CA MET A 159 17.99 23.25 8.13
C MET A 159 17.03 24.34 7.67
N ALA A 160 15.72 24.15 7.82
CA ALA A 160 14.71 25.15 7.46
C ALA A 160 14.47 26.18 8.58
N THR A 161 14.92 25.90 9.81
CA THR A 161 14.78 26.77 11.00
C THR A 161 16.08 27.51 11.33
N ALA A 162 17.17 27.21 10.65
CA ALA A 162 18.45 27.92 10.75
C ALA A 162 18.60 28.98 9.66
#